data_3a5ca3de75e7972e39f767734928f544
#
_entry.id   3a5ca3de75e7972e39f767734928f544
#
_cell.length_a   1.000
_cell.length_b   1.000
_cell.length_c   1.000
_cell.angle_alpha   90.00
_cell.angle_beta   90.00
_cell.angle_gamma   90.00
#
_symmetry.space_group_name_H-M   'P 1'
#
loop_
_entity.id
_entity.type
_entity.pdbx_description
1 polymer ?
#
loop_
_entity_poly.entity_id
_entity_poly.type
_entity_poly.pdbx_seq_one_letter_code
_entity_poly.pdbx_strand_id
1 'polypeptide(L)' 'NGRVDMVMNSGKALCLFELKLNKSAEAAMNQINLKDYPARFALTNLPIIKIGINFDTTTHTIEDWKIER' A
#
# COMPACT_ATOMS: atom_id res chain seq x y z
N ASN A 1 3.57 -6.75 -12.76
CA ASN A 1 2.27 -6.40 -12.43
C ASN A 1 1.64 -7.29 -11.45
N GLY A 2 1.34 -7.53 -10.55
CA GLY A 2 0.80 -8.36 -9.52
C GLY A 2 1.59 -8.26 -8.25
N ARG A 3 2.47 -7.27 -8.13
CA ARG A 3 3.27 -7.07 -6.93
C ARG A 3 2.95 -5.75 -6.28
N VAL A 4 2.91 -5.78 -4.95
CA VAL A 4 2.90 -4.59 -4.14
C VAL A 4 4.36 -4.17 -3.92
N ASP A 5 4.59 -2.87 -3.67
CA ASP A 5 5.96 -2.38 -3.53
C ASP A 5 6.63 -2.95 -2.29
N MET A 6 5.89 -3.12 -1.20
CA MET A 6 6.46 -3.67 0.03
C MET A 6 5.37 -4.36 0.84
N VAL A 7 5.73 -5.49 1.43
CA VAL A 7 4.87 -6.20 2.37
C VAL A 7 5.61 -6.32 3.68
N MET A 8 4.95 -5.94 4.78
CA MET A 8 5.53 -6.07 6.11
C MET A 8 4.61 -6.87 6.99
N ASN A 9 5.14 -7.94 7.58
CA ASN A 9 4.41 -8.75 8.55
C ASN A 9 4.90 -8.38 9.94
N SER A 10 4.04 -7.73 10.72
CA SER A 10 4.40 -7.30 12.07
C SER A 10 4.11 -8.38 13.13
N GLY A 11 3.56 -9.51 12.72
CA GLY A 11 3.08 -10.53 13.65
C GLY A 11 1.65 -10.28 14.11
N LYS A 12 1.17 -9.05 14.02
CA LYS A 12 -0.19 -8.68 14.40
C LYS A 12 -1.02 -8.27 13.19
N ALA A 13 -0.37 -7.85 12.11
CA ALA A 13 -1.03 -7.41 10.89
C ALA A 13 -0.09 -7.58 9.71
N LEU A 14 -0.67 -7.66 8.53
CA LEU A 14 0.06 -7.67 7.28
C LEU A 14 -0.15 -6.31 6.63
N CYS A 15 0.94 -5.56 6.44
CA CYS A 15 0.88 -4.21 5.88
C CYS A 15 1.33 -4.24 4.43
N LEU A 16 0.47 -3.76 3.53
CA LEU A 16 0.75 -3.69 2.11
C LEU A 16 0.97 -2.23 1.74
N PHE A 17 2.13 -1.93 1.17
CA PHE A 17 2.51 -0.57 0.81
C PHE A 17 2.58 -0.41 -0.69
N GLU A 18 2.07 0.69 -1.19
CA GLU A 18 2.23 1.10 -2.59
C GLU A 18 2.71 2.54 -2.60
N LEU A 19 3.79 2.80 -3.33
CA LEU A 19 4.36 4.13 -3.46
C LEU A 19 4.08 4.67 -4.85
N LYS A 20 3.61 5.91 -4.93
CA LYS A 20 3.48 6.63 -6.18
C LYS A 20 4.35 7.89 -6.12
N LEU A 21 4.86 8.29 -7.26
CA LEU A 21 5.68 9.49 -7.37
C LEU A 21 4.90 10.54 -8.14
N ASN A 22 4.71 11.71 -7.50
CA ASN A 22 4.04 12.86 -8.12
C ASN A 22 2.65 12.52 -8.65
N LYS A 23 1.90 11.71 -7.90
CA LYS A 23 0.53 11.36 -8.26
C LYS A 23 -0.38 11.62 -7.06
N SER A 24 -0.91 10.58 -6.42
CA SER A 24 -1.76 10.76 -5.25
C SER A 24 -1.76 9.49 -4.40
N ALA A 25 -2.08 9.66 -3.12
CA ALA A 25 -2.27 8.52 -2.23
C ALA A 25 -3.46 7.68 -2.67
N GLU A 26 -4.50 8.31 -3.23
CA GLU A 26 -5.65 7.59 -3.75
C GLU A 26 -5.26 6.70 -4.92
N ALA A 27 -4.40 7.19 -5.83
CA ALA A 27 -3.90 6.38 -6.93
C ALA A 27 -3.13 5.17 -6.42
N ALA A 28 -2.34 5.34 -5.36
CA ALA A 28 -1.62 4.25 -4.75
C ALA A 28 -2.58 3.22 -4.15
N MET A 29 -3.59 3.69 -3.45
CA MET A 29 -4.57 2.80 -2.83
C MET A 29 -5.36 2.03 -3.90
N ASN A 30 -5.75 2.70 -4.97
CA ASN A 30 -6.45 2.05 -6.08
C ASN A 30 -5.58 0.94 -6.69
N GLN A 31 -4.28 1.17 -6.78
CA GLN A 31 -3.35 0.18 -7.31
C GLN A 31 -3.34 -1.08 -6.43
N ILE A 32 -3.31 -0.91 -5.11
CA ILE A 32 -3.37 -2.04 -4.19
C ILE A 32 -4.67 -2.82 -4.39
N ASN A 33 -5.79 -2.10 -4.47
CA ASN A 33 -7.09 -2.74 -4.58
C ASN A 33 -7.28 -3.47 -5.91
N LEU A 34 -6.73 -2.90 -6.99
CA LEU A 34 -6.83 -3.53 -8.30
C LEU A 34 -6.07 -4.85 -8.40
N LYS A 35 -4.99 -4.97 -7.67
CA LYS A 35 -4.13 -6.15 -7.75
C LYS A 35 -4.59 -7.31 -6.87
N ASP A 36 -5.68 -7.12 -6.12
CA ASP A 36 -6.28 -8.16 -5.30
C ASP A 36 -5.29 -8.81 -4.32
N TYR A 37 -4.36 -8.02 -3.83
CA TYR A 37 -3.37 -8.52 -2.86
C TYR A 37 -4.00 -9.12 -1.61
N PRO A 38 -5.07 -8.54 -1.04
CA PRO A 38 -5.66 -9.13 0.16
C PRO A 38 -6.03 -10.61 0.01
N ALA A 39 -6.56 -11.01 -1.17
CA ALA A 39 -6.91 -12.39 -1.39
C ALA A 39 -5.69 -13.30 -1.35
N ARG A 40 -4.54 -12.81 -1.82
CA ARG A 40 -3.30 -13.59 -1.86
C ARG A 40 -2.75 -13.89 -0.48
N PHE A 41 -3.12 -13.07 0.49
CA PHE A 41 -2.62 -13.19 1.87
C PHE A 41 -3.69 -13.67 2.84
N ALA A 42 -4.83 -14.11 2.33
CA ALA A 42 -5.94 -14.52 3.19
C ALA A 42 -5.59 -15.69 4.11
N LEU A 43 -4.66 -16.52 3.70
CA LEU A 43 -4.27 -17.69 4.49
C LEU A 43 -3.43 -17.35 5.72
N THR A 44 -2.97 -16.13 5.84
CA THR A 44 -2.17 -15.74 7.01
C THR A 44 -3.03 -15.56 8.27
N ASN A 45 -4.33 -15.37 8.11
CA ASN A 45 -5.26 -15.08 9.21
C ASN A 45 -4.92 -13.80 9.97
N LEU A 46 -4.08 -12.94 9.39
CA LEU A 46 -3.76 -11.64 9.98
C LEU A 46 -4.63 -10.57 9.34
N PRO A 47 -5.01 -9.54 10.11
CA PRO A 47 -5.68 -8.40 9.50
C PRO A 47 -4.74 -7.74 8.49
N ILE A 48 -5.31 -7.23 7.40
CA ILE A 48 -4.55 -6.60 6.34
C ILE A 48 -4.76 -5.10 6.43
N ILE A 49 -3.64 -4.36 6.42
CA ILE A 49 -3.64 -2.91 6.42
C ILE A 49 -3.01 -2.47 5.10
N LYS A 50 -3.74 -1.65 4.34
CA LYS A 50 -3.28 -1.14 3.06
C LYS A 50 -2.84 0.29 3.23
N ILE A 51 -1.65 0.62 2.73
CA ILE A 51 -1.06 1.94 2.89
C ILE A 51 -0.62 2.44 1.53
N GLY A 52 -1.27 3.50 1.06
CA GLY A 52 -0.88 4.18 -0.18
C GLY A 52 -0.13 5.45 0.16
N ILE A 53 1.00 5.67 -0.48
CA ILE A 53 1.86 6.82 -0.21
C ILE A 53 2.16 7.52 -1.52
N ASN A 54 2.04 8.85 -1.51
CA ASN A 54 2.45 9.67 -2.63
C ASN A 54 3.66 10.53 -2.22
N PHE A 55 4.74 10.39 -2.96
CA PHE A 55 5.99 11.11 -2.72
C PHE A 55 6.16 12.19 -3.78
N ASP A 56 6.50 13.40 -3.33
CA ASP A 56 6.78 14.51 -4.23
C ASP A 56 8.29 14.57 -4.47
N THR A 57 8.70 14.32 -5.71
CA THR A 57 10.13 14.29 -6.05
C THR A 57 10.72 15.69 -6.15
N THR A 58 9.90 16.74 -6.26
CA THR A 58 10.41 18.12 -6.27
C THR A 58 10.81 18.56 -4.89
N THR A 59 10.00 18.30 -3.88
CA THR A 59 10.27 18.68 -2.50
C THR A 59 10.98 17.60 -1.72
N HIS A 60 11.05 16.37 -2.26
CA HIS A 60 11.64 15.19 -1.61
C HIS A 60 10.90 14.85 -0.32
N THR A 61 9.57 14.96 -0.34
CA THR A 61 8.77 14.70 0.85
C THR A 61 7.59 13.81 0.51
N ILE A 62 7.04 13.16 1.54
CA ILE A 62 5.77 12.49 1.43
C ILE A 62 4.69 13.56 1.39
N GLU A 63 3.98 13.64 0.27
CA GLU A 63 2.95 14.64 0.07
C GLU A 63 1.67 14.29 0.79
N ASP A 64 1.24 13.05 0.64
CA ASP A 64 0.03 12.56 1.28
C ASP A 64 0.09 11.04 1.38
N TRP A 65 -0.76 10.49 2.23
CA TRP A 65 -0.86 9.04 2.40
C TRP A 65 -2.30 8.69 2.75
N LYS A 66 -2.63 7.42 2.53
CA LYS A 66 -3.96 6.90 2.82
C LYS A 66 -3.81 5.51 3.42
N ILE A 67 -4.58 5.23 4.47
CA ILE A 67 -4.54 3.95 5.15
C ILE A 67 -5.95 3.37 5.16
N GLU A 68 -6.07 2.11 4.75
CA GLU A 68 -7.33 1.36 4.81
C GLU A 68 -7.10 0.05 5.55
N ARG A 69 -8.02 -0.27 6.42
CA ARG A 69 -7.97 -1.51 7.20
C ARG A 69 -8.99 -2.52 6.72
#